data_31110a58834bc2aa01bbb516c4d3568c
#
_entry.id   31110a58834bc2aa01bbb516c4d3568c
#
_cell.length_a   1.000
_cell.length_b   1.000
_cell.length_c   1.000
_cell.angle_alpha   90.00
_cell.angle_beta   90.00
_cell.angle_gamma   90.00
#
_symmetry.space_group_name_H-M   'P 1'
#
loop_
_entity.id
_entity.type
_entity.pdbx_description
1 polymer ?
#
loop_
_entity_poly.entity_id
_entity_poly.type
_entity_poly.pdbx_seq_one_letter_code
_entity_poly.pdbx_strand_id
1 'polypeptide(L)'
;LEAYTVGELFSKKSKEDPEKIFLICPGKNTEQFTYSEFEKMVNNTINQFLEMKLEKKDRICLIFHNSPEFLTLYFAGLSYGLTIVPINPDFSTMEMNYIIKDSNARAIFLDDKLSEKVSNLEKDSKDILVKKIKSTADLTLSTNNVKENDGDKITPYDPAVIIYTSGTTGNPKGAVLSHLNLISDSFSISQRFEFDKKTRALCILPLFHNN
;
A
#
# COMPACT_ATOMS: atom_id res chain seq x y z
N LEU A 1 -3.07 -23.58 7.52
CA LEU A 1 -2.63 -22.19 7.41
C LEU A 1 -3.06 -21.50 8.70
N GLU A 2 -2.10 -21.09 9.55
CA GLU A 2 -2.39 -20.07 10.53
C GLU A 2 -2.88 -18.84 9.79
N ALA A 3 -4.04 -18.33 10.16
CA ALA A 3 -4.62 -17.18 9.49
C ALA A 3 -3.90 -15.90 9.97
N TYR A 4 -2.97 -15.42 9.17
CA TYR A 4 -2.27 -14.14 9.39
C TYR A 4 -2.93 -12.99 8.62
N THR A 5 -2.73 -11.77 9.09
CA THR A 5 -2.82 -10.59 8.24
C THR A 5 -1.54 -10.43 7.42
N VAL A 6 -1.59 -9.64 6.35
CA VAL A 6 -0.38 -9.37 5.53
C VAL A 6 0.73 -8.73 6.38
N GLY A 7 0.36 -7.80 7.28
CA GLY A 7 1.33 -7.16 8.17
C GLY A 7 1.99 -8.13 9.15
N GLU A 8 1.20 -9.03 9.77
CA GLU A 8 1.74 -10.07 10.66
C GLU A 8 2.69 -11.02 9.93
N LEU A 9 2.34 -11.44 8.71
CA LEU A 9 3.20 -12.30 7.90
C LEU A 9 4.51 -11.59 7.53
N PHE A 10 4.44 -10.32 7.12
CA PHE A 10 5.60 -9.51 6.80
C PHE A 10 6.52 -9.35 8.02
N SER A 11 5.99 -8.94 9.19
CA SER A 11 6.76 -8.76 10.42
C SER A 11 7.39 -10.08 10.89
N LYS A 12 6.69 -11.21 10.76
CA LYS A 12 7.27 -12.53 11.04
C LYS A 12 8.49 -12.81 10.16
N LYS A 13 8.38 -12.53 8.84
CA LYS A 13 9.49 -12.74 7.90
C LYS A 13 10.67 -11.82 8.15
N SER A 14 10.40 -10.57 8.49
CA SER A 14 11.44 -9.60 8.86
C SER A 14 12.25 -10.04 10.08
N LYS A 15 11.60 -10.64 11.07
CA LYS A 15 12.28 -11.20 12.26
C LYS A 15 13.06 -12.49 11.97
N GLU A 16 12.60 -13.33 11.04
CA GLU A 16 13.28 -14.57 10.65
C GLU A 16 14.58 -14.30 9.88
N ASP A 17 14.57 -13.37 8.93
CA ASP A 17 15.70 -13.14 8.00
C ASP A 17 15.95 -11.61 7.82
N PRO A 18 16.30 -10.84 8.88
CA PRO A 18 16.32 -9.38 8.86
C PRO A 18 17.28 -8.76 7.85
N GLU A 19 18.43 -9.39 7.64
CA GLU A 19 19.48 -8.90 6.73
C GLU A 19 19.31 -9.35 5.28
N LYS A 20 18.32 -10.20 5.01
CA LYS A 20 18.04 -10.65 3.65
C LYS A 20 17.46 -9.50 2.83
N ILE A 21 17.90 -9.37 1.57
CA ILE A 21 17.31 -8.40 0.64
C ILE A 21 15.86 -8.77 0.37
N PHE A 22 14.97 -7.86 0.71
CA PHE A 22 13.52 -7.94 0.45
C PHE A 22 13.15 -7.34 -0.90
N LEU A 23 13.65 -6.13 -1.19
CA LEU A 23 13.28 -5.35 -2.35
C LEU A 23 14.51 -4.83 -3.09
N ILE A 24 14.48 -4.95 -4.42
CA ILE A 24 15.47 -4.33 -5.32
C ILE A 24 14.67 -3.49 -6.32
N CYS A 25 14.94 -2.18 -6.35
CA CYS A 25 14.35 -1.25 -7.31
C CYS A 25 15.43 -0.84 -8.33
N PRO A 26 15.44 -1.42 -9.54
CA PRO A 26 16.41 -1.06 -10.55
C PRO A 26 16.14 0.35 -11.10
N GLY A 27 17.20 1.14 -11.32
CA GLY A 27 17.10 2.50 -11.84
C GLY A 27 18.49 3.06 -12.13
N LYS A 28 18.59 4.39 -12.35
CA LYS A 28 19.91 5.06 -12.49
C LYS A 28 20.76 4.83 -11.23
N ASN A 29 20.13 4.87 -10.06
CA ASN A 29 20.70 4.44 -8.80
C ASN A 29 19.84 3.26 -8.33
N THR A 30 20.36 2.05 -8.42
CA THR A 30 19.65 0.87 -7.91
C THR A 30 19.53 0.96 -6.39
N GLU A 31 18.31 0.97 -5.90
CA GLU A 31 18.03 0.94 -4.47
C GLU A 31 17.74 -0.50 -4.03
N GLN A 32 18.29 -0.88 -2.89
CA GLN A 32 18.07 -2.20 -2.29
C GLN A 32 17.71 -2.02 -0.83
N PHE A 33 16.76 -2.81 -0.36
CA PHE A 33 16.31 -2.78 1.02
C PHE A 33 16.29 -4.20 1.60
N THR A 34 16.91 -4.39 2.75
CA THR A 34 16.73 -5.60 3.55
C THR A 34 15.34 -5.64 4.16
N TYR A 35 14.92 -6.80 4.69
CA TYR A 35 13.67 -6.88 5.45
C TYR A 35 13.65 -5.90 6.63
N SER A 36 14.78 -5.80 7.38
CA SER A 36 14.89 -4.89 8.52
C SER A 36 14.78 -3.42 8.12
N GLU A 37 15.44 -3.00 7.05
CA GLU A 37 15.37 -1.62 6.54
C GLU A 37 13.97 -1.28 6.05
N PHE A 38 13.34 -2.19 5.30
CA PHE A 38 11.99 -1.98 4.80
C PHE A 38 10.96 -1.95 5.94
N GLU A 39 11.10 -2.82 6.96
CA GLU A 39 10.23 -2.80 8.15
C GLU A 39 10.35 -1.47 8.92
N LYS A 40 11.55 -0.89 9.02
CA LYS A 40 11.72 0.45 9.60
C LYS A 40 10.96 1.52 8.82
N MET A 41 11.01 1.47 7.48
CA MET A 41 10.25 2.40 6.63
C MET A 41 8.74 2.23 6.84
N VAL A 42 8.25 0.99 6.89
CA VAL A 42 6.86 0.65 7.17
C VAL A 42 6.43 1.23 8.52
N ASN A 43 7.20 0.99 9.60
CA ASN A 43 6.88 1.46 10.94
C ASN A 43 6.87 3.00 11.05
N ASN A 44 7.83 3.67 10.40
CA ASN A 44 7.85 5.14 10.35
C ASN A 44 6.64 5.71 9.59
N THR A 45 6.21 5.03 8.53
CA THR A 45 5.01 5.41 7.78
C THR A 45 3.74 5.22 8.62
N ILE A 46 3.66 4.16 9.42
CA ILE A 46 2.56 3.95 10.38
C ILE A 46 2.49 5.10 11.39
N ASN A 47 3.64 5.57 11.91
CA ASN A 47 3.66 6.73 12.80
C ASN A 47 3.09 7.99 12.11
N GLN A 48 3.38 8.18 10.81
CA GLN A 48 2.78 9.29 10.05
C GLN A 48 1.25 9.14 9.89
N PHE A 49 0.73 7.92 9.74
CA PHE A 49 -0.72 7.70 9.72
C PHE A 49 -1.37 8.09 11.05
N LEU A 50 -0.72 7.76 12.17
CA LEU A 50 -1.16 8.16 13.51
C LEU A 50 -1.14 9.69 13.69
N GLU A 51 -0.09 10.37 13.23
CA GLU A 51 0.01 11.84 13.23
C GLU A 51 -1.10 12.49 12.39
N MET A 52 -1.45 11.86 11.25
CA MET A 52 -2.56 12.28 10.38
C MET A 52 -3.94 11.90 10.95
N LYS A 53 -4.00 11.23 12.11
CA LYS A 53 -5.25 10.75 12.74
C LYS A 53 -6.06 9.84 11.82
N LEU A 54 -5.38 9.02 11.02
CA LEU A 54 -6.02 7.93 10.31
C LEU A 54 -6.38 6.82 11.30
N GLU A 55 -7.56 6.25 11.12
CA GLU A 55 -8.07 5.18 11.97
C GLU A 55 -8.04 3.84 11.23
N LYS A 56 -7.99 2.73 12.00
CA LYS A 56 -8.11 1.39 11.41
C LYS A 56 -9.41 1.31 10.59
N LYS A 57 -9.35 0.63 9.45
CA LYS A 57 -10.43 0.51 8.44
C LYS A 57 -10.69 1.77 7.60
N ASP A 58 -9.98 2.89 7.83
CA ASP A 58 -9.99 3.97 6.88
C ASP A 58 -9.45 3.50 5.52
N ARG A 59 -9.96 4.10 4.45
CA ARG A 59 -9.50 3.83 3.08
C ARG A 59 -8.54 4.93 2.65
N ILE A 60 -7.41 4.52 2.09
CA ILE A 60 -6.42 5.44 1.53
C ILE A 60 -6.18 5.15 0.06
N CYS A 61 -6.16 6.19 -0.76
CA CYS A 61 -5.80 6.07 -2.17
C CYS A 61 -4.29 6.21 -2.35
N LEU A 62 -3.71 5.32 -3.16
CA LEU A 62 -2.30 5.37 -3.56
C LEU A 62 -2.21 5.63 -5.07
N ILE A 63 -1.61 6.76 -5.47
CA ILE A 63 -1.45 7.18 -6.87
C ILE A 63 0.04 7.24 -7.21
N PHE A 64 0.60 6.13 -7.65
CA PHE A 64 2.03 5.96 -7.94
C PHE A 64 2.23 4.99 -9.11
N HIS A 65 3.31 5.19 -9.86
CA HIS A 65 3.91 4.10 -10.62
C HIS A 65 4.64 3.12 -9.69
N ASN A 66 5.15 2.00 -10.22
CA ASN A 66 5.94 1.05 -9.45
C ASN A 66 7.13 1.77 -8.80
N SER A 67 7.16 1.76 -7.48
CA SER A 67 8.18 2.46 -6.70
C SER A 67 8.31 1.87 -5.30
N PRO A 68 9.43 2.07 -4.60
CA PRO A 68 9.57 1.68 -3.21
C PRO A 68 8.59 2.45 -2.29
N GLU A 69 8.25 3.69 -2.63
CA GLU A 69 7.27 4.50 -1.88
C GLU A 69 5.88 3.86 -1.92
N PHE A 70 5.43 3.39 -3.11
CA PHE A 70 4.17 2.67 -3.23
C PHE A 70 4.14 1.46 -2.31
N LEU A 71 5.18 0.62 -2.38
CA LEU A 71 5.24 -0.60 -1.56
C LEU A 71 5.30 -0.28 -0.07
N THR A 72 6.06 0.73 0.34
CA THR A 72 6.15 1.16 1.74
C THR A 72 4.77 1.58 2.27
N LEU A 73 4.06 2.44 1.53
CA LEU A 73 2.70 2.88 1.89
C LEU A 73 1.70 1.71 1.90
N TYR A 74 1.82 0.81 0.93
CA TYR A 74 0.97 -0.38 0.83
C TYR A 74 1.14 -1.29 2.04
N PHE A 75 2.37 -1.69 2.36
CA PHE A 75 2.66 -2.54 3.52
C PHE A 75 2.35 -1.83 4.85
N ALA A 76 2.65 -0.54 4.98
CA ALA A 76 2.33 0.25 6.16
C ALA A 76 0.81 0.31 6.38
N GLY A 77 0.04 0.61 5.33
CA GLY A 77 -1.41 0.66 5.42
C GLY A 77 -2.02 -0.69 5.81
N LEU A 78 -1.58 -1.78 5.19
CA LEU A 78 -2.03 -3.13 5.54
C LEU A 78 -1.63 -3.54 6.97
N SER A 79 -0.44 -3.15 7.42
CA SER A 79 0.03 -3.46 8.78
C SER A 79 -0.72 -2.66 9.84
N TYR A 80 -1.06 -1.41 9.55
CA TYR A 80 -1.82 -0.54 10.45
C TYR A 80 -3.32 -0.90 10.48
N GLY A 81 -3.84 -1.50 9.40
CA GLY A 81 -5.25 -1.86 9.25
C GLY A 81 -6.07 -0.88 8.44
N LEU A 82 -5.43 -0.15 7.54
CA LEU A 82 -6.10 0.62 6.51
C LEU A 82 -6.51 -0.28 5.34
N THR A 83 -7.51 0.15 4.59
CA THR A 83 -7.86 -0.45 3.31
C THR A 83 -7.22 0.35 2.18
N ILE A 84 -6.39 -0.29 1.38
CA ILE A 84 -5.67 0.35 0.29
C ILE A 84 -6.55 0.42 -0.96
N VAL A 85 -6.57 1.57 -1.61
CA VAL A 85 -7.21 1.80 -2.91
C VAL A 85 -6.14 2.22 -3.91
N PRO A 86 -5.48 1.28 -4.59
CA PRO A 86 -4.49 1.63 -5.59
C PRO A 86 -5.19 2.20 -6.83
N ILE A 87 -4.69 3.35 -7.32
CA ILE A 87 -5.26 4.04 -8.49
C ILE A 87 -4.19 4.11 -9.57
N ASN A 88 -4.57 3.74 -10.79
CA ASN A 88 -3.71 3.90 -11.95
C ASN A 88 -3.35 5.39 -12.16
N PRO A 89 -2.06 5.78 -12.10
CA PRO A 89 -1.64 7.15 -12.29
C PRO A 89 -1.91 7.69 -13.71
N ASP A 90 -2.19 6.80 -14.67
CA ASP A 90 -2.51 7.18 -16.05
C ASP A 90 -4.00 7.45 -16.29
N PHE A 91 -4.84 7.17 -15.30
CA PHE A 91 -6.27 7.54 -15.38
C PHE A 91 -6.46 9.05 -15.53
N SER A 92 -7.57 9.43 -16.16
CA SER A 92 -8.01 10.82 -16.20
C SER A 92 -8.37 11.32 -14.80
N THR A 93 -8.34 12.63 -14.61
CA THR A 93 -8.76 13.26 -13.34
C THR A 93 -10.21 12.89 -12.98
N MET A 94 -11.08 12.71 -13.99
CA MET A 94 -12.48 12.32 -13.78
C MET A 94 -12.58 10.90 -13.21
N GLU A 95 -11.82 9.95 -13.77
CA GLU A 95 -11.79 8.56 -13.29
C GLU A 95 -11.21 8.47 -11.88
N MET A 96 -10.11 9.18 -11.60
CA MET A 96 -9.53 9.25 -10.26
C MET A 96 -10.52 9.82 -9.25
N ASN A 97 -11.20 10.93 -9.58
CA ASN A 97 -12.21 11.55 -8.73
C ASN A 97 -13.37 10.60 -8.43
N TYR A 98 -13.81 9.85 -9.44
CA TYR A 98 -14.86 8.85 -9.25
C TYR A 98 -14.43 7.81 -8.21
N ILE A 99 -13.24 7.20 -8.38
CA ILE A 99 -12.72 6.15 -7.48
C ILE A 99 -12.54 6.69 -6.05
N ILE A 100 -11.98 7.89 -5.90
CA ILE A 100 -11.76 8.52 -4.59
C ILE A 100 -13.09 8.74 -3.86
N LYS A 101 -14.11 9.22 -4.56
CA LYS A 101 -15.45 9.45 -3.99
C LYS A 101 -16.16 8.14 -3.67
N ASP A 102 -16.18 7.19 -4.62
CA ASP A 102 -16.87 5.91 -4.47
C ASP A 102 -16.26 5.05 -3.36
N SER A 103 -14.93 5.05 -3.24
CA SER A 103 -14.23 4.36 -2.15
C SER A 103 -14.41 5.04 -0.80
N ASN A 104 -14.93 6.27 -0.75
CA ASN A 104 -14.99 7.09 0.45
C ASN A 104 -13.62 7.17 1.15
N ALA A 105 -12.57 7.50 0.39
CA ALA A 105 -11.21 7.56 0.88
C ALA A 105 -11.02 8.70 1.89
N ARG A 106 -10.29 8.43 2.98
CA ARG A 106 -9.95 9.42 4.02
C ARG A 106 -8.68 10.19 3.68
N ALA A 107 -7.76 9.56 2.94
CA ALA A 107 -6.51 10.19 2.53
C ALA A 107 -6.08 9.74 1.12
N ILE A 108 -5.30 10.60 0.47
CA ILE A 108 -4.64 10.35 -0.81
C ILE A 108 -3.15 10.53 -0.60
N PHE A 109 -2.38 9.52 -0.96
CA PHE A 109 -0.93 9.59 -1.09
C PHE A 109 -0.57 9.50 -2.56
N LEU A 110 0.27 10.40 -3.04
CA LEU A 110 0.63 10.44 -4.46
C LEU A 110 2.10 10.78 -4.67
N ASP A 111 2.67 10.30 -5.78
CA ASP A 111 3.99 10.75 -6.25
C ASP A 111 3.90 12.26 -6.55
N ASP A 112 4.80 13.06 -5.95
CA ASP A 112 4.85 14.51 -6.14
C ASP A 112 4.93 14.92 -7.62
N LYS A 113 5.54 14.10 -8.47
CA LYS A 113 5.58 14.31 -9.94
C LYS A 113 4.20 14.32 -10.60
N LEU A 114 3.19 13.74 -9.94
CA LEU A 114 1.80 13.72 -10.41
C LEU A 114 0.95 14.84 -9.83
N SER A 115 1.53 15.75 -9.02
CA SER A 115 0.83 16.79 -8.29
C SER A 115 -0.03 17.70 -9.17
N GLU A 116 0.48 18.07 -10.36
CA GLU A 116 -0.25 18.91 -11.30
C GLU A 116 -1.51 18.21 -11.83
N LYS A 117 -1.39 16.92 -12.14
CA LYS A 117 -2.50 16.10 -12.65
C LYS A 117 -3.63 15.95 -11.63
N VAL A 118 -3.30 15.95 -10.34
CA VAL A 118 -4.26 15.77 -9.23
C VAL A 118 -4.63 17.08 -8.52
N SER A 119 -4.10 18.22 -8.95
CA SER A 119 -4.35 19.53 -8.31
C SER A 119 -5.84 19.93 -8.21
N ASN A 120 -6.68 19.42 -9.10
CA ASN A 120 -8.13 19.64 -9.05
C ASN A 120 -8.85 18.73 -8.04
N LEU A 121 -8.24 17.60 -7.63
CA LEU A 121 -8.79 16.70 -6.62
C LEU A 121 -8.84 17.38 -5.23
N GLU A 122 -7.83 18.20 -4.92
CA GLU A 122 -7.74 18.95 -3.65
C GLU A 122 -8.87 19.97 -3.50
N LYS A 123 -9.34 20.55 -4.60
CA LYS A 123 -10.39 21.58 -4.58
C LYS A 123 -11.80 21.01 -4.35
N ASP A 124 -12.04 19.80 -4.84
CA ASP A 124 -13.35 19.15 -4.77
C ASP A 124 -13.58 18.34 -3.49
N SER A 125 -12.54 18.18 -2.67
CA SER A 125 -12.53 17.23 -1.55
C SER A 125 -11.97 17.88 -0.27
N LYS A 126 -12.71 18.85 0.30
CA LYS A 126 -12.31 19.65 1.47
C LYS A 126 -11.96 18.81 2.73
N ASP A 127 -12.45 17.59 2.81
CA ASP A 127 -12.30 16.72 3.98
C ASP A 127 -11.30 15.57 3.78
N ILE A 128 -10.65 15.48 2.60
CA ILE A 128 -9.68 14.42 2.29
C ILE A 128 -8.27 14.94 2.54
N LEU A 129 -7.49 14.18 3.31
CA LEU A 129 -6.09 14.46 3.55
C LEU A 129 -5.27 14.15 2.30
N VAL A 130 -4.46 15.07 1.82
CA VAL A 130 -3.60 14.84 0.64
C VAL A 130 -2.14 14.96 1.05
N LYS A 131 -1.35 13.92 0.78
CA LYS A 131 0.09 13.90 1.06
C LYS A 131 0.88 13.55 -0.20
N LYS A 132 1.77 14.46 -0.60
CA LYS A 132 2.68 14.32 -1.74
C LYS A 132 3.99 13.71 -1.25
N ILE A 133 4.47 12.69 -1.94
CA ILE A 133 5.70 11.96 -1.59
C ILE A 133 6.71 12.15 -2.73
N LYS A 134 7.89 12.64 -2.41
CA LYS A 134 8.98 12.86 -3.37
C LYS A 134 9.95 11.70 -3.42
N SER A 135 10.15 11.05 -2.29
CA SER A 135 11.09 9.94 -2.15
C SER A 135 10.79 9.12 -0.89
N THR A 136 11.45 7.98 -0.75
CA THR A 136 11.42 7.16 0.46
C THR A 136 11.82 7.92 1.73
N ALA A 137 12.66 8.97 1.61
CA ALA A 137 13.04 9.82 2.75
C ALA A 137 11.82 10.49 3.42
N ASP A 138 10.80 10.87 2.65
CA ASP A 138 9.56 11.46 3.19
C ASP A 138 8.77 10.47 4.06
N LEU A 139 8.98 9.18 3.86
CA LEU A 139 8.35 8.10 4.62
C LEU A 139 9.17 7.67 5.86
N THR A 140 10.41 8.16 5.98
CA THR A 140 11.30 7.84 7.11
C THR A 140 11.41 8.96 8.15
N LEU A 141 10.79 10.11 7.92
CA LEU A 141 10.97 11.33 8.73
C LEU A 141 10.10 11.39 10.00
N SER A 142 9.40 10.34 10.41
CA SER A 142 8.68 10.36 11.68
C SER A 142 9.66 10.25 12.85
N THR A 143 9.65 11.26 13.76
CA THR A 143 10.50 11.32 14.95
C THR A 143 9.78 10.84 16.22
N ASN A 144 8.48 10.58 16.12
CA ASN A 144 7.67 10.25 17.29
C ASN A 144 7.43 8.73 17.33
N ASN A 145 7.89 8.10 18.43
CA ASN A 145 7.41 6.77 18.80
C ASN A 145 5.96 6.90 19.32
N VAL A 146 5.01 7.09 18.38
CA VAL A 146 3.60 7.09 18.77
C VAL A 146 3.24 5.64 19.12
N LYS A 147 2.81 5.44 20.36
CA LYS A 147 2.34 4.11 20.80
C LYS A 147 1.11 3.76 19.96
N GLU A 148 1.16 2.58 19.37
CA GLU A 148 0.01 1.99 18.71
C GLU A 148 -1.19 2.05 19.65
N ASN A 149 -2.28 2.61 19.20
CA ASN A 149 -3.51 2.62 19.97
C ASN A 149 -4.01 1.17 19.98
N ASP A 150 -4.32 0.63 21.17
CA ASP A 150 -4.82 -0.74 21.40
C ASP A 150 -6.24 -0.99 20.82
N GLY A 151 -6.56 -0.26 19.74
CA GLY A 151 -7.82 -0.41 19.02
C GLY A 151 -8.05 -1.83 18.50
N ASP A 152 -9.22 -2.07 17.91
CA ASP A 152 -9.65 -3.37 17.40
C ASP A 152 -8.54 -4.09 16.62
N LYS A 153 -8.25 -5.32 17.02
CA LYS A 153 -7.25 -6.14 16.35
C LYS A 153 -7.70 -6.44 14.92
N ILE A 154 -6.81 -6.21 13.96
CA ILE A 154 -7.06 -6.55 12.55
C ILE A 154 -7.13 -8.07 12.43
N THR A 155 -8.07 -8.54 11.63
CA THR A 155 -8.27 -9.96 11.34
C THR A 155 -7.96 -10.28 9.89
N PRO A 156 -7.69 -11.53 9.53
CA PRO A 156 -7.51 -11.96 8.14
C PRO A 156 -8.72 -11.69 7.24
N TYR A 157 -9.89 -11.52 7.81
CA TYR A 157 -11.14 -11.28 7.08
C TYR A 157 -11.44 -9.79 6.86
N ASP A 158 -10.69 -8.90 7.52
CA ASP A 158 -10.87 -7.46 7.31
C ASP A 158 -10.47 -7.05 5.90
N PRO A 159 -11.12 -6.03 5.31
CA PRO A 159 -10.75 -5.48 4.02
C PRO A 159 -9.28 -5.03 4.00
N ALA A 160 -8.55 -5.45 2.99
CA ALA A 160 -7.14 -5.09 2.79
C ALA A 160 -6.98 -4.15 1.58
N VAL A 161 -7.62 -4.49 0.47
CA VAL A 161 -7.48 -3.74 -0.79
C VAL A 161 -8.83 -3.62 -1.49
N ILE A 162 -9.07 -2.49 -2.15
CA ILE A 162 -10.18 -2.31 -3.10
C ILE A 162 -9.59 -2.07 -4.48
N ILE A 163 -9.78 -3.03 -5.39
CA ILE A 163 -9.31 -2.94 -6.77
C ILE A 163 -10.47 -2.49 -7.67
N TYR A 164 -10.28 -1.38 -8.36
CA TYR A 164 -11.25 -0.89 -9.34
C TYR A 164 -10.98 -1.47 -10.71
N THR A 165 -12.01 -2.11 -11.27
CA THR A 165 -11.97 -2.66 -12.64
C THR A 165 -12.92 -1.88 -13.54
N SER A 166 -12.57 -1.76 -14.82
CA SER A 166 -13.45 -1.19 -15.83
C SER A 166 -14.68 -2.08 -15.99
N GLY A 167 -15.80 -1.67 -15.39
CA GLY A 167 -17.07 -2.38 -15.55
C GLY A 167 -17.58 -2.29 -16.99
N THR A 168 -18.21 -3.34 -17.49
CA THR A 168 -18.89 -3.38 -18.81
C THR A 168 -20.05 -2.38 -18.90
N THR A 169 -20.47 -1.76 -17.81
CA THR A 169 -21.64 -0.89 -17.66
C THR A 169 -21.33 0.59 -17.45
N GLY A 170 -20.09 1.04 -17.68
CA GLY A 170 -19.69 2.47 -17.66
C GLY A 170 -18.79 2.84 -16.49
N ASN A 171 -19.25 2.88 -15.25
CA ASN A 171 -18.40 3.28 -14.10
C ASN A 171 -17.57 2.11 -13.56
N PRO A 172 -16.31 2.34 -13.16
CA PRO A 172 -15.49 1.34 -12.50
C PRO A 172 -16.16 0.79 -11.23
N LYS A 173 -15.97 -0.50 -10.97
CA LYS A 173 -16.48 -1.16 -9.77
C LYS A 173 -15.33 -1.61 -8.88
N GLY A 174 -15.42 -1.31 -7.57
CA GLY A 174 -14.43 -1.70 -6.58
C GLY A 174 -14.66 -3.13 -6.07
N ALA A 175 -13.73 -4.03 -6.34
CA ALA A 175 -13.71 -5.37 -5.73
C ALA A 175 -12.92 -5.32 -4.42
N VAL A 176 -13.56 -5.70 -3.31
CA VAL A 176 -12.92 -5.71 -1.98
C VAL A 176 -12.24 -7.05 -1.76
N LEU A 177 -10.94 -7.01 -1.47
CA LEU A 177 -10.13 -8.17 -1.10
C LEU A 177 -9.73 -8.08 0.36
N SER A 178 -9.89 -9.19 1.09
CA SER A 178 -9.42 -9.31 2.47
C SER A 178 -7.93 -9.67 2.53
N HIS A 179 -7.31 -9.54 3.73
CA HIS A 179 -5.96 -10.05 3.96
C HIS A 179 -5.86 -11.54 3.63
N LEU A 180 -6.89 -12.33 3.96
CA LEU A 180 -6.92 -13.76 3.65
C LEU A 180 -6.92 -14.03 2.15
N ASN A 181 -7.63 -13.23 1.34
CA ASN A 181 -7.59 -13.39 -0.11
C ASN A 181 -6.17 -13.19 -0.66
N LEU A 182 -5.49 -12.11 -0.25
CA LEU A 182 -4.12 -11.81 -0.70
C LEU A 182 -3.13 -12.91 -0.29
N ILE A 183 -3.22 -13.40 0.94
CA ILE A 183 -2.32 -14.45 1.46
C ILE A 183 -2.59 -15.79 0.78
N SER A 184 -3.86 -16.15 0.60
CA SER A 184 -4.24 -17.41 -0.05
C SER A 184 -3.78 -17.45 -1.50
N ASP A 185 -3.92 -16.33 -2.23
CA ASP A 185 -3.45 -16.20 -3.60
C ASP A 185 -1.93 -16.29 -3.67
N SER A 186 -1.21 -15.50 -2.86
CA SER A 186 0.25 -15.54 -2.77
C SER A 186 0.78 -16.94 -2.40
N PHE A 187 0.10 -17.65 -1.49
CA PHE A 187 0.46 -19.01 -1.12
C PHE A 187 0.26 -19.97 -2.29
N SER A 188 -0.87 -19.87 -3.01
CA SER A 188 -1.17 -20.71 -4.18
C SER A 188 -0.13 -20.50 -5.28
N ILE A 189 0.26 -19.24 -5.55
CA ILE A 189 1.31 -18.91 -6.50
C ILE A 189 2.64 -19.51 -6.07
N SER A 190 3.03 -19.33 -4.80
CA SER A 190 4.30 -19.87 -4.28
C SER A 190 4.38 -21.38 -4.38
N GLN A 191 3.29 -22.09 -4.12
CA GLN A 191 3.18 -23.54 -4.27
C GLN A 191 3.26 -23.96 -5.74
N ARG A 192 2.55 -23.25 -6.62
CA ARG A 192 2.49 -23.59 -8.05
C ARG A 192 3.85 -23.44 -8.74
N PHE A 193 4.62 -22.43 -8.34
CA PHE A 193 5.95 -22.14 -8.91
C PHE A 193 7.11 -22.61 -8.03
N GLU A 194 6.83 -23.37 -6.99
CA GLU A 194 7.83 -23.95 -6.09
C GLU A 194 8.81 -22.90 -5.53
N PHE A 195 8.28 -21.72 -5.14
CA PHE A 195 9.11 -20.65 -4.59
C PHE A 195 9.77 -21.09 -3.29
N ASP A 196 11.05 -20.83 -3.19
CA ASP A 196 11.87 -21.13 -2.02
C ASP A 196 12.55 -19.87 -1.46
N LYS A 197 13.37 -20.05 -0.42
CA LYS A 197 14.15 -18.94 0.19
C LYS A 197 15.18 -18.29 -0.76
N LYS A 198 15.54 -18.92 -1.88
CA LYS A 198 16.50 -18.39 -2.86
C LYS A 198 15.81 -17.74 -4.05
N THR A 199 14.52 -17.93 -4.19
CA THR A 199 13.73 -17.40 -5.30
C THR A 199 13.77 -15.86 -5.29
N ARG A 200 13.99 -15.29 -6.47
CA ARG A 200 13.86 -13.86 -6.76
C ARG A 200 12.79 -13.68 -7.81
N ALA A 201 11.76 -12.92 -7.48
CA ALA A 201 10.68 -12.58 -8.41
C ALA A 201 10.94 -11.22 -9.03
N LEU A 202 10.75 -11.11 -10.35
CA LEU A 202 10.77 -9.84 -11.07
C LEU A 202 9.32 -9.40 -11.30
N CYS A 203 8.91 -8.29 -10.67
CA CYS A 203 7.63 -7.66 -10.88
C CYS A 203 7.76 -6.54 -11.92
N ILE A 204 7.28 -6.78 -13.14
CA ILE A 204 7.25 -5.80 -14.23
C ILE A 204 5.84 -5.24 -14.47
N LEU A 205 4.85 -5.89 -13.91
CA LEU A 205 3.45 -5.45 -14.03
C LEU A 205 3.17 -4.30 -13.07
N PRO A 206 2.21 -3.41 -13.40
CA PRO A 206 1.85 -2.32 -12.52
C PRO A 206 1.33 -2.82 -11.17
N LEU A 207 1.93 -2.32 -10.08
CA LEU A 207 1.56 -2.68 -8.70
C LEU A 207 0.17 -2.18 -8.30
N PHE A 208 -0.37 -1.20 -9.01
CA PHE A 208 -1.74 -0.71 -8.80
C PHE A 208 -2.81 -1.60 -9.45
N HIS A 209 -2.41 -2.63 -10.18
CA HIS A 209 -3.29 -3.58 -10.84
C HIS A 209 -3.12 -4.96 -10.22
N ASN A 210 -4.22 -5.68 -10.02
CA ASN A 210 -4.18 -7.06 -9.55
C ASN A 210 -4.20 -7.98 -10.78
N ASN A 211 -3.03 -8.46 -11.17
CA ASN A 211 -2.87 -9.44 -12.25
C ASN A 211 -2.38 -10.76 -11.67
#